data_09e51e5a53bb11c5283024bb536fab72
#
_entry.id   09e51e5a53bb11c5283024bb536fab72
#
_cell.length_a   1.000
_cell.length_b   1.000
_cell.length_c   1.000
_cell.angle_alpha   90.00
_cell.angle_beta   90.00
_cell.angle_gamma   90.00
#
_symmetry.space_group_name_H-M   'P 1'
#
loop_
_entity.id
_entity.type
_entity.pdbx_description
1 polymer ?
#
loop_
_entity_poly.entity_id
_entity_poly.type
_entity_poly.pdbx_seq_one_letter_code
_entity_poly.pdbx_strand_id
1 'polypeptide(L)'
;MSSADRPDAPARRASRPAPLDELPLTLCRRLSFLFTDIDDTLTTDGMLPESSYGALWGLARAGIRIVPVTGRPAGWCDHIARMWPVAGVVGENGAFYYAYDRVKRTMTRRQLMAGQGAASADRDSLARAAARVLREVPGTALAADQAFRVSDFAIDYCEDVPPLSPQSVDEICRILSEEGVHFKVSSIHVNFWLGDFDKLSGVRLYLSGEAIGGLEELAEQTIFMGDSPNDEPLFAGFAHSIAVGNIRRFLPGLTHLPEFLTEGDSAEGFREAADAILARRGPPQ
;
A
#
# COMPACT_ATOMS: atom_id res chain seq x y z
N MET A 1 6.48 6.59 -38.85
CA MET A 1 7.77 6.17 -38.31
C MET A 1 7.51 5.75 -36.87
N SER A 2 7.35 4.53 -36.80
CA SER A 2 7.90 3.47 -35.96
C SER A 2 7.73 3.65 -34.44
N SER A 3 6.71 2.94 -33.90
CA SER A 3 6.55 2.61 -32.50
C SER A 3 7.72 1.73 -32.06
N ALA A 4 8.60 2.24 -31.22
CA ALA A 4 9.71 1.48 -30.68
C ALA A 4 9.23 0.56 -29.55
N ASP A 5 9.54 -0.72 -29.72
CA ASP A 5 9.40 -1.85 -28.82
C ASP A 5 9.76 -1.49 -27.38
N ARG A 6 8.81 -1.73 -26.46
CA ARG A 6 9.12 -1.99 -25.06
C ARG A 6 9.47 -3.48 -24.96
N PRO A 7 10.59 -3.83 -24.34
CA PRO A 7 10.84 -5.23 -24.06
C PRO A 7 9.82 -5.73 -23.04
N ASP A 8 9.03 -6.71 -23.44
CA ASP A 8 8.17 -7.51 -22.57
C ASP A 8 9.04 -8.12 -21.47
N ALA A 9 8.81 -7.71 -20.22
CA ALA A 9 9.29 -8.46 -19.07
C ALA A 9 8.62 -9.85 -19.12
N PRO A 10 9.36 -10.94 -18.88
CA PRO A 10 8.78 -12.28 -18.93
C PRO A 10 7.72 -12.41 -17.84
N ALA A 11 6.47 -12.47 -18.23
CA ALA A 11 5.36 -12.77 -17.35
C ALA A 11 5.56 -14.18 -16.77
N ARG A 12 6.08 -14.27 -15.55
CA ARG A 12 5.97 -15.46 -14.72
C ARG A 12 4.50 -15.59 -14.30
N ARG A 13 3.73 -16.30 -15.09
CA ARG A 13 2.43 -16.81 -14.66
C ARG A 13 2.67 -17.96 -13.67
N ALA A 14 2.87 -17.62 -12.39
CA ALA A 14 2.67 -18.59 -11.33
C ALA A 14 1.18 -18.88 -11.27
N SER A 15 0.79 -20.13 -11.43
CA SER A 15 -0.61 -20.56 -11.32
C SER A 15 -1.11 -20.56 -9.86
N ARG A 16 -0.22 -20.34 -8.90
CA ARG A 16 -0.48 -20.29 -7.45
C ARG A 16 0.75 -19.68 -6.75
N PRO A 17 0.55 -18.86 -5.69
CA PRO A 17 1.63 -18.40 -4.83
C PRO A 17 2.41 -19.56 -4.19
N ALA A 18 3.73 -19.43 -4.09
CA ALA A 18 4.59 -20.40 -3.42
C ALA A 18 4.54 -20.20 -1.89
N PRO A 19 4.80 -21.24 -1.09
CA PRO A 19 4.94 -21.10 0.35
C PRO A 19 6.25 -20.40 0.73
N LEU A 20 6.31 -19.82 1.95
CA LEU A 20 7.49 -19.06 2.42
C LEU A 20 8.77 -19.88 2.57
N ASP A 21 8.68 -21.19 2.70
CA ASP A 21 9.87 -22.05 2.76
C ASP A 21 10.63 -22.09 1.43
N GLU A 22 10.01 -21.69 0.33
CA GLU A 22 10.64 -21.51 -0.98
C GLU A 22 11.27 -20.12 -1.17
N LEU A 23 11.16 -19.19 -0.19
CA LEU A 23 11.74 -17.85 -0.29
C LEU A 23 13.25 -17.92 -0.49
N PRO A 24 13.81 -17.33 -1.59
CA PRO A 24 15.22 -17.51 -1.93
C PRO A 24 16.19 -16.90 -0.90
N LEU A 25 17.19 -17.68 -0.49
CA LEU A 25 18.26 -17.18 0.40
C LEU A 25 19.00 -15.98 -0.19
N THR A 26 19.19 -15.96 -1.50
CA THR A 26 19.87 -14.87 -2.22
C THR A 26 19.09 -13.57 -2.11
N LEU A 27 17.76 -13.62 -2.26
CA LEU A 27 16.88 -12.47 -2.07
C LEU A 27 16.98 -11.95 -0.63
N CYS A 28 16.80 -12.81 0.38
CA CYS A 28 16.84 -12.40 1.78
C CYS A 28 18.17 -11.73 2.17
N ARG A 29 19.30 -12.22 1.65
CA ARG A 29 20.62 -11.64 1.90
C ARG A 29 20.85 -10.29 1.24
N ARG A 30 20.26 -10.05 0.07
CA ARG A 30 20.39 -8.81 -0.69
C ARG A 30 19.32 -7.79 -0.35
N LEU A 31 18.25 -8.20 0.34
CA LEU A 31 17.09 -7.37 0.62
C LEU A 31 17.50 -6.06 1.30
N SER A 32 17.25 -4.95 0.64
CA SER A 32 17.55 -3.59 1.12
C SER A 32 16.30 -2.81 1.47
N PHE A 33 15.17 -3.15 0.84
CA PHE A 33 13.88 -2.52 1.06
C PHE A 33 12.76 -3.54 1.20
N LEU A 34 11.91 -3.32 2.19
CA LEU A 34 10.61 -3.94 2.32
C LEU A 34 9.54 -2.85 2.18
N PHE A 35 8.70 -2.94 1.15
CA PHE A 35 7.48 -2.17 1.01
C PHE A 35 6.32 -3.00 1.56
N THR A 36 5.41 -2.40 2.31
CA THR A 36 4.31 -3.16 2.94
C THR A 36 3.05 -2.34 3.05
N ASP A 37 1.90 -2.94 2.80
CA ASP A 37 0.64 -2.33 3.23
C ASP A 37 0.54 -2.29 4.76
N ILE A 38 -0.43 -1.57 5.30
CA ILE A 38 -0.67 -1.42 6.74
C ILE A 38 -1.90 -2.22 7.18
N ASP A 39 -3.07 -1.84 6.65
CA ASP A 39 -4.35 -2.36 7.12
C ASP A 39 -4.51 -3.83 6.70
N ASP A 40 -4.81 -4.69 7.65
CA ASP A 40 -4.92 -6.15 7.46
C ASP A 40 -3.64 -6.85 6.90
N THR A 41 -2.52 -6.11 6.87
CA THR A 41 -1.17 -6.66 6.62
C THR A 41 -0.30 -6.54 7.88
N LEU A 42 -0.04 -5.31 8.36
CA LEU A 42 0.66 -5.04 9.62
C LEU A 42 -0.29 -5.06 10.82
N THR A 43 -1.55 -4.76 10.60
CA THR A 43 -2.58 -4.70 11.63
C THR A 43 -3.49 -5.94 11.58
N THR A 44 -4.19 -6.19 12.68
CA THR A 44 -5.30 -7.13 12.79
C THR A 44 -6.46 -6.40 13.48
N ASP A 45 -7.65 -6.43 12.90
CA ASP A 45 -8.83 -5.74 13.42
C ASP A 45 -8.55 -4.25 13.72
N GLY A 46 -7.86 -3.56 12.81
CA GLY A 46 -7.48 -2.14 12.95
C GLY A 46 -6.37 -1.85 13.96
N MET A 47 -5.87 -2.85 14.69
CA MET A 47 -4.86 -2.71 15.73
C MET A 47 -3.48 -3.14 15.23
N LEU A 48 -2.42 -2.41 15.59
CA LEU A 48 -1.03 -2.81 15.36
C LEU A 48 -0.53 -3.63 16.55
N PRO A 49 -0.42 -4.97 16.46
CA PRO A 49 0.02 -5.81 17.56
C PRO A 49 1.52 -5.62 17.88
N GLU A 50 1.91 -5.91 19.11
CA GLU A 50 3.31 -5.92 19.54
C GLU A 50 4.19 -6.81 18.66
N SER A 51 3.69 -7.98 18.27
CA SER A 51 4.41 -8.94 17.42
C SER A 51 4.78 -8.35 16.05
N SER A 52 3.83 -7.69 15.38
CA SER A 52 4.06 -7.03 14.09
C SER A 52 4.99 -5.82 14.24
N TYR A 53 4.77 -4.97 15.27
CA TYR A 53 5.65 -3.83 15.52
C TYR A 53 7.08 -4.26 15.91
N GLY A 54 7.21 -5.35 16.68
CA GLY A 54 8.49 -5.97 17.01
C GLY A 54 9.20 -6.51 15.77
N ALA A 55 8.48 -7.10 14.83
CA ALA A 55 9.01 -7.57 13.55
C ALA A 55 9.54 -6.41 12.69
N LEU A 56 8.84 -5.27 12.63
CA LEU A 56 9.34 -4.04 11.98
C LEU A 56 10.70 -3.62 12.58
N TRP A 57 10.83 -3.61 13.91
CA TRP A 57 12.09 -3.30 14.56
C TRP A 57 13.18 -4.34 14.28
N GLY A 58 12.81 -5.63 14.17
CA GLY A 58 13.73 -6.70 13.80
C GLY A 58 14.33 -6.48 12.41
N LEU A 59 13.47 -6.23 11.42
CA LEU A 59 13.86 -5.93 10.04
C LEU A 59 14.72 -4.66 9.95
N ALA A 60 14.32 -3.58 10.62
CA ALA A 60 15.08 -2.33 10.63
C ALA A 60 16.48 -2.50 11.23
N ARG A 61 16.62 -3.24 12.35
CA ARG A 61 17.92 -3.56 12.96
C ARG A 61 18.80 -4.46 12.05
N ALA A 62 18.18 -5.27 11.20
CA ALA A 62 18.90 -6.06 10.19
C ALA A 62 19.31 -5.22 8.96
N GLY A 63 19.09 -3.89 8.98
CA GLY A 63 19.48 -2.97 7.91
C GLY A 63 18.50 -2.93 6.73
N ILE A 64 17.29 -3.48 6.88
CA ILE A 64 16.26 -3.42 5.85
C ILE A 64 15.48 -2.11 6.05
N ARG A 65 15.38 -1.31 4.98
CA ARG A 65 14.61 -0.07 4.96
C ARG A 65 13.15 -0.41 4.69
N ILE A 66 12.28 -0.12 5.65
CA ILE A 66 10.85 -0.42 5.57
C ILE A 66 10.12 0.83 5.09
N VAL A 67 9.22 0.66 4.13
CA VAL A 67 8.40 1.74 3.57
C VAL A 67 6.95 1.26 3.50
N PRO A 68 6.09 1.64 4.47
CA PRO A 68 4.66 1.42 4.35
C PRO A 68 4.07 2.13 3.13
N VAL A 69 3.10 1.47 2.46
CA VAL A 69 2.38 1.96 1.28
C VAL A 69 0.90 1.77 1.53
N THR A 70 0.19 2.82 1.88
CA THR A 70 -1.13 2.74 2.49
C THR A 70 -2.15 3.71 1.89
N GLY A 71 -3.44 3.39 2.03
CA GLY A 71 -4.55 4.32 1.82
C GLY A 71 -4.79 5.27 3.01
N ARG A 72 -4.04 5.15 4.12
CA ARG A 72 -4.19 6.02 5.29
C ARG A 72 -3.77 7.46 4.99
N PRO A 73 -4.38 8.45 5.68
CA PRO A 73 -4.23 9.87 5.38
C PRO A 73 -2.86 10.45 5.75
N ALA A 74 -2.58 11.62 5.23
CA ALA A 74 -1.34 12.37 5.45
C ALA A 74 -1.02 12.60 6.94
N GLY A 75 -2.02 12.83 7.78
CA GLY A 75 -1.82 12.99 9.23
C GLY A 75 -1.26 11.74 9.90
N TRP A 76 -1.73 10.55 9.50
CA TRP A 76 -1.17 9.27 9.97
C TRP A 76 0.24 9.05 9.41
N CYS A 77 0.46 9.37 8.14
CA CYS A 77 1.75 9.23 7.50
C CYS A 77 2.84 10.10 8.14
N ASP A 78 2.51 11.33 8.59
CA ASP A 78 3.46 12.18 9.35
C ASP A 78 3.85 11.51 10.68
N HIS A 79 2.87 10.95 11.41
CA HIS A 79 3.13 10.20 12.64
C HIS A 79 4.00 8.96 12.37
N ILE A 80 3.63 8.14 11.39
CA ILE A 80 4.34 6.91 11.04
C ILE A 80 5.79 7.22 10.67
N ALA A 81 6.03 8.18 9.78
CA ALA A 81 7.38 8.55 9.37
C ALA A 81 8.28 9.00 10.54
N ARG A 82 7.69 9.62 11.57
CA ARG A 82 8.42 10.08 12.76
C ARG A 82 8.62 9.02 13.82
N MET A 83 7.64 8.16 14.06
CA MET A 83 7.58 7.33 15.25
C MET A 83 7.89 5.86 15.00
N TRP A 84 7.66 5.37 13.78
CA TRP A 84 7.92 3.97 13.44
C TRP A 84 9.37 3.77 12.96
N PRO A 85 9.90 2.53 12.98
CA PRO A 85 11.23 2.22 12.48
C PRO A 85 11.22 2.09 10.94
N VAL A 86 10.76 3.14 10.25
CA VAL A 86 10.59 3.18 8.80
C VAL A 86 11.49 4.21 8.15
N ALA A 87 11.83 4.00 6.88
CA ALA A 87 12.63 4.92 6.08
C ALA A 87 11.77 6.03 5.43
N GLY A 88 10.52 5.76 5.22
CA GLY A 88 9.52 6.68 4.68
C GLY A 88 8.16 6.02 4.70
N VAL A 89 7.14 6.69 4.20
CA VAL A 89 5.78 6.16 4.04
C VAL A 89 5.13 6.79 2.81
N VAL A 90 4.50 5.96 2.00
CA VAL A 90 3.67 6.35 0.86
C VAL A 90 2.22 6.35 1.32
N GLY A 91 1.52 7.47 1.17
CA GLY A 91 0.17 7.67 1.68
C GLY A 91 -0.88 7.93 0.62
N GLU A 92 -2.16 7.86 1.04
CA GLU A 92 -3.34 8.11 0.21
C GLU A 92 -3.24 7.43 -1.16
N ASN A 93 -3.01 6.09 -1.14
CA ASN A 93 -2.92 5.23 -2.33
C ASN A 93 -1.87 5.66 -3.37
N GLY A 94 -0.79 6.31 -2.91
CA GLY A 94 0.32 6.71 -3.79
C GLY A 94 0.39 8.19 -4.11
N ALA A 95 -0.53 9.01 -3.60
CA ALA A 95 -0.58 10.45 -3.88
C ALA A 95 0.68 11.19 -3.47
N PHE A 96 1.35 10.74 -2.42
CA PHE A 96 2.55 11.37 -1.87
C PHE A 96 3.42 10.36 -1.11
N TYR A 97 4.64 10.80 -0.76
CA TYR A 97 5.41 10.15 0.30
C TYR A 97 5.94 11.16 1.32
N TYR A 98 6.15 10.67 2.55
CA TYR A 98 6.83 11.37 3.63
C TYR A 98 8.03 10.55 4.10
N ALA A 99 9.18 11.22 4.29
CA ALA A 99 10.40 10.61 4.85
C ALA A 99 11.01 11.54 5.89
N TYR A 100 11.29 11.03 7.08
CA TYR A 100 11.82 11.83 8.19
C TYR A 100 13.30 11.49 8.45
N ASP A 101 14.16 12.46 8.14
CA ASP A 101 15.58 12.39 8.50
C ASP A 101 15.74 12.69 10.01
N ARG A 102 16.05 11.66 10.79
CA ARG A 102 16.19 11.78 12.26
C ARG A 102 17.43 12.54 12.67
N VAL A 103 18.48 12.56 11.84
CA VAL A 103 19.75 13.26 12.12
C VAL A 103 19.54 14.76 11.85
N LYS A 104 19.03 15.10 10.68
CA LYS A 104 18.75 16.50 10.30
C LYS A 104 17.47 17.04 10.93
N ARG A 105 16.62 16.18 11.50
CA ARG A 105 15.30 16.53 12.04
C ARG A 105 14.41 17.24 11.03
N THR A 106 14.42 16.78 9.79
CA THR A 106 13.64 17.34 8.69
C THR A 106 12.73 16.32 8.07
N MET A 107 11.55 16.76 7.65
CA MET A 107 10.56 15.94 6.95
C MET A 107 10.57 16.29 5.47
N THR A 108 10.94 15.33 4.62
CA THR A 108 10.66 15.40 3.19
C THR A 108 9.19 15.09 2.95
N ARG A 109 8.52 15.94 2.17
CA ARG A 109 7.15 15.73 1.67
C ARG A 109 7.13 15.94 0.18
N ARG A 110 6.72 14.94 -0.58
CA ARG A 110 6.59 15.00 -2.04
C ARG A 110 5.23 14.49 -2.46
N GLN A 111 4.61 15.16 -3.42
CA GLN A 111 3.31 14.79 -3.99
C GLN A 111 3.47 14.52 -5.48
N LEU A 112 2.73 13.55 -6.02
CA LEU A 112 2.69 13.26 -7.45
C LEU A 112 2.05 14.41 -8.24
N MET A 113 0.98 14.97 -7.69
CA MET A 113 0.22 16.08 -8.30
C MET A 113 0.51 17.38 -7.53
N ALA A 114 1.55 18.12 -7.92
CA ALA A 114 1.84 19.42 -7.36
C ALA A 114 1.28 20.54 -8.27
N GLY A 115 0.08 21.01 -7.98
CA GLY A 115 -0.50 22.16 -8.67
C GLY A 115 -1.42 22.94 -7.73
N GLN A 116 -0.96 24.09 -7.22
CA GLN A 116 -1.70 24.89 -6.22
C GLN A 116 -3.03 25.50 -6.73
N GLY A 117 -3.33 25.45 -8.02
CA GLY A 117 -4.58 26.00 -8.60
C GLY A 117 -5.66 24.95 -8.86
N ALA A 118 -5.31 23.69 -9.04
CA ALA A 118 -6.25 22.58 -9.23
C ALA A 118 -6.81 22.07 -7.91
N ALA A 119 -6.05 22.13 -6.82
CA ALA A 119 -6.36 21.50 -5.53
C ALA A 119 -7.73 21.92 -4.91
N SER A 120 -8.19 23.14 -5.12
CA SER A 120 -9.49 23.59 -4.56
C SER A 120 -10.67 23.08 -5.40
N ALA A 121 -10.60 23.20 -6.71
CA ALA A 121 -11.65 22.70 -7.61
C ALA A 121 -11.75 21.18 -7.57
N ASP A 122 -10.61 20.50 -7.41
CA ASP A 122 -10.53 19.05 -7.25
C ASP A 122 -11.20 18.60 -5.93
N ARG A 123 -10.90 19.27 -4.82
CA ARG A 123 -11.55 18.98 -3.53
C ARG A 123 -13.05 19.22 -3.54
N ASP A 124 -13.51 20.28 -4.20
CA ASP A 124 -14.95 20.56 -4.35
C ASP A 124 -15.64 19.46 -5.20
N SER A 125 -14.95 18.95 -6.21
CA SER A 125 -15.43 17.83 -7.02
C SER A 125 -15.56 16.55 -6.21
N LEU A 126 -14.51 16.19 -5.46
CA LEU A 126 -14.52 15.03 -4.57
C LEU A 126 -15.58 15.18 -3.47
N ALA A 127 -15.75 16.37 -2.89
CA ALA A 127 -16.78 16.62 -1.89
C ALA A 127 -18.20 16.44 -2.45
N ARG A 128 -18.45 16.83 -3.72
CA ARG A 128 -19.76 16.58 -4.38
C ARG A 128 -19.99 15.09 -4.60
N ALA A 129 -18.99 14.36 -5.06
CA ALA A 129 -19.06 12.90 -5.22
C ALA A 129 -19.37 12.21 -3.88
N ALA A 130 -18.66 12.60 -2.82
CA ALA A 130 -18.93 12.11 -1.45
C ALA A 130 -20.39 12.41 -1.01
N ALA A 131 -20.85 13.65 -1.16
CA ALA A 131 -22.20 14.04 -0.79
C ALA A 131 -23.28 13.26 -1.55
N ARG A 132 -23.01 12.89 -2.80
CA ARG A 132 -23.90 12.03 -3.59
C ARG A 132 -23.95 10.62 -3.00
N VAL A 133 -22.78 9.99 -2.72
CA VAL A 133 -22.73 8.67 -2.10
C VAL A 133 -23.48 8.64 -0.77
N LEU A 134 -23.20 9.59 0.12
CA LEU A 134 -23.84 9.66 1.44
C LEU A 134 -25.38 9.81 1.36
N ARG A 135 -25.88 10.45 0.31
CA ARG A 135 -27.33 10.61 0.08
C ARG A 135 -27.96 9.35 -0.51
N GLU A 136 -27.27 8.66 -1.42
CA GLU A 136 -27.84 7.58 -2.23
C GLU A 136 -27.58 6.19 -1.62
N VAL A 137 -26.55 6.04 -0.76
CA VAL A 137 -26.22 4.77 -0.10
C VAL A 137 -26.35 4.92 1.42
N PRO A 138 -27.51 4.60 2.01
CA PRO A 138 -27.74 4.71 3.45
C PRO A 138 -26.77 3.84 4.26
N GLY A 139 -26.31 4.36 5.39
CA GLY A 139 -25.40 3.66 6.29
C GLY A 139 -23.90 3.97 6.05
N THR A 140 -23.58 4.66 4.95
CA THR A 140 -22.23 5.19 4.71
C THR A 140 -21.95 6.44 5.53
N ALA A 141 -20.67 6.68 5.81
CA ALA A 141 -20.17 7.95 6.36
C ALA A 141 -18.90 8.39 5.60
N LEU A 142 -18.52 9.65 5.75
CA LEU A 142 -17.12 10.01 5.48
C LEU A 142 -16.25 9.36 6.54
N ALA A 143 -15.09 8.83 6.14
CA ALA A 143 -14.12 8.30 7.07
C ALA A 143 -13.80 9.32 8.19
N ALA A 144 -13.74 8.88 9.44
CA ALA A 144 -13.48 9.76 10.58
C ALA A 144 -12.14 10.50 10.47
N ASP A 145 -11.20 9.93 9.72
CA ASP A 145 -9.89 10.52 9.43
C ASP A 145 -9.88 11.49 8.22
N GLN A 146 -11.04 11.79 7.60
CA GLN A 146 -11.13 12.66 6.41
C GLN A 146 -10.48 14.04 6.61
N ALA A 147 -10.49 14.58 7.83
CA ALA A 147 -9.87 15.85 8.15
C ALA A 147 -8.34 15.84 8.00
N PHE A 148 -7.72 14.66 8.02
CA PHE A 148 -6.28 14.46 7.88
C PHE A 148 -5.84 14.11 6.45
N ARG A 149 -6.77 13.99 5.49
CA ARG A 149 -6.51 13.68 4.09
C ARG A 149 -6.21 14.93 3.29
N VAL A 150 -5.24 14.84 2.40
CA VAL A 150 -4.80 15.99 1.57
C VAL A 150 -5.09 15.81 0.09
N SER A 151 -5.20 14.58 -0.41
CA SER A 151 -5.35 14.30 -1.84
C SER A 151 -6.62 13.50 -2.18
N ASP A 152 -7.07 12.61 -1.29
CA ASP A 152 -8.22 11.76 -1.53
C ASP A 152 -9.39 12.04 -0.58
N PHE A 153 -10.51 11.38 -0.83
CA PHE A 153 -11.64 11.22 0.07
C PHE A 153 -11.86 9.73 0.32
N ALA A 154 -12.45 9.41 1.46
CA ALA A 154 -12.78 8.04 1.82
C ALA A 154 -14.23 7.93 2.32
N ILE A 155 -14.97 6.98 1.75
CA ILE A 155 -16.28 6.56 2.24
C ILE A 155 -16.06 5.36 3.15
N ASP A 156 -16.45 5.51 4.39
CA ASP A 156 -16.49 4.45 5.37
C ASP A 156 -17.70 3.56 5.12
N TYR A 157 -17.46 2.25 5.06
CA TYR A 157 -18.51 1.25 4.91
C TYR A 157 -18.44 0.14 5.97
N CYS A 158 -17.40 0.11 6.84
CA CYS A 158 -17.30 -0.88 7.92
C CYS A 158 -16.23 -0.61 8.99
N GLU A 159 -15.59 0.57 9.06
CA GLU A 159 -14.63 0.90 10.14
C GLU A 159 -15.38 1.47 11.36
N ASP A 160 -16.00 2.65 11.24
CA ASP A 160 -16.73 3.34 12.29
C ASP A 160 -18.26 3.27 12.08
N VAL A 161 -18.69 2.63 11.01
CA VAL A 161 -20.12 2.34 10.73
C VAL A 161 -20.34 0.83 10.74
N PRO A 162 -21.59 0.36 11.00
CA PRO A 162 -21.91 -1.06 10.83
C PRO A 162 -21.57 -1.54 9.41
N PRO A 163 -20.94 -2.72 9.25
CA PRO A 163 -20.55 -3.24 7.95
C PRO A 163 -21.69 -3.25 6.94
N LEU A 164 -21.50 -2.63 5.79
CA LEU A 164 -22.46 -2.60 4.71
C LEU A 164 -22.38 -3.89 3.87
N SER A 165 -23.46 -4.18 3.14
CA SER A 165 -23.51 -5.32 2.23
C SER A 165 -22.56 -5.12 1.03
N PRO A 166 -22.10 -6.20 0.39
CA PRO A 166 -21.34 -6.11 -0.87
C PRO A 166 -22.08 -5.31 -1.94
N GLN A 167 -23.40 -5.43 -2.03
CA GLN A 167 -24.23 -4.68 -2.98
C GLN A 167 -24.18 -3.17 -2.70
N SER A 168 -24.11 -2.76 -1.45
CA SER A 168 -23.94 -1.36 -1.08
C SER A 168 -22.58 -0.82 -1.49
N VAL A 169 -21.52 -1.63 -1.34
CA VAL A 169 -20.16 -1.28 -1.79
C VAL A 169 -20.11 -1.16 -3.33
N ASP A 170 -20.76 -2.08 -4.05
CA ASP A 170 -20.89 -2.01 -5.51
C ASP A 170 -21.60 -0.73 -5.94
N GLU A 171 -22.64 -0.31 -5.20
CA GLU A 171 -23.38 0.93 -5.48
C GLU A 171 -22.51 2.17 -5.23
N ILE A 172 -21.71 2.20 -4.17
CA ILE A 172 -20.71 3.25 -3.95
C ILE A 172 -19.77 3.35 -5.16
N CYS A 173 -19.21 2.21 -5.60
CA CYS A 173 -18.30 2.14 -6.74
C CYS A 173 -18.97 2.62 -8.04
N ARG A 174 -20.24 2.27 -8.27
CA ARG A 174 -21.02 2.72 -9.42
C ARG A 174 -21.16 4.24 -9.43
N ILE A 175 -21.55 4.83 -8.30
CA ILE A 175 -21.71 6.29 -8.17
C ILE A 175 -20.38 6.99 -8.43
N LEU A 176 -19.27 6.54 -7.82
CA LEU A 176 -17.96 7.13 -8.00
C LEU A 176 -17.47 7.03 -9.45
N SER A 177 -17.77 5.91 -10.13
CA SER A 177 -17.48 5.75 -11.57
C SER A 177 -18.26 6.77 -12.43
N GLU A 178 -19.52 7.04 -12.11
CA GLU A 178 -20.32 8.03 -12.81
C GLU A 178 -19.84 9.47 -12.57
N GLU A 179 -19.27 9.75 -11.40
CA GLU A 179 -18.64 11.03 -11.08
C GLU A 179 -17.26 11.20 -11.76
N GLY A 180 -16.75 10.15 -12.43
CA GLY A 180 -15.49 10.20 -13.19
C GLY A 180 -14.24 10.30 -12.30
N VAL A 181 -14.32 9.82 -11.08
CA VAL A 181 -13.19 9.77 -10.13
C VAL A 181 -12.55 8.38 -10.12
N HIS A 182 -11.25 8.32 -9.85
CA HIS A 182 -10.58 7.06 -9.55
C HIS A 182 -10.97 6.59 -8.15
N PHE A 183 -11.14 5.30 -7.96
CA PHE A 183 -11.42 4.73 -6.64
C PHE A 183 -10.80 3.36 -6.46
N LYS A 184 -10.59 2.99 -5.21
CA LYS A 184 -10.18 1.65 -4.77
C LYS A 184 -10.94 1.26 -3.50
N VAL A 185 -11.37 0.02 -3.46
CA VAL A 185 -11.96 -0.60 -2.27
C VAL A 185 -10.84 -1.21 -1.46
N SER A 186 -10.69 -0.76 -0.21
CA SER A 186 -9.84 -1.38 0.81
C SER A 186 -10.68 -2.28 1.71
N SER A 187 -10.10 -2.86 2.77
CA SER A 187 -10.82 -3.67 3.74
C SER A 187 -11.88 -2.90 4.54
N ILE A 188 -11.76 -1.56 4.62
CA ILE A 188 -12.58 -0.69 5.48
C ILE A 188 -13.23 0.47 4.74
N HIS A 189 -12.63 1.00 3.69
CA HIS A 189 -13.05 2.20 2.98
C HIS A 189 -13.13 2.00 1.48
N VAL A 190 -13.95 2.83 0.81
CA VAL A 190 -13.78 3.12 -0.61
C VAL A 190 -13.09 4.47 -0.72
N ASN A 191 -11.79 4.45 -0.99
CA ASN A 191 -10.99 5.65 -1.25
C ASN A 191 -11.18 6.12 -2.68
N PHE A 192 -11.26 7.44 -2.91
CA PHE A 192 -11.39 7.98 -4.25
C PHE A 192 -10.69 9.34 -4.41
N TRP A 193 -10.18 9.57 -5.62
CA TRP A 193 -9.32 10.72 -5.92
C TRP A 193 -9.42 11.12 -7.39
N LEU A 194 -8.84 12.28 -7.72
CA LEU A 194 -8.61 12.74 -9.08
C LEU A 194 -7.12 12.56 -9.45
N GLY A 195 -6.89 12.20 -10.72
CA GLY A 195 -5.54 11.95 -11.23
C GLY A 195 -5.23 10.46 -11.40
N ASP A 196 -4.35 10.16 -12.35
CA ASP A 196 -3.99 8.79 -12.71
C ASP A 196 -2.73 8.37 -11.92
N PHE A 197 -2.95 7.89 -10.71
CA PHE A 197 -1.91 7.34 -9.84
C PHE A 197 -2.45 6.17 -9.00
N ASP A 198 -1.54 5.38 -8.50
CA ASP A 198 -1.78 4.23 -7.63
C ASP A 198 -0.63 4.04 -6.62
N LYS A 199 -0.73 3.03 -5.78
CA LYS A 199 0.32 2.67 -4.81
C LYS A 199 1.69 2.48 -5.47
N LEU A 200 1.76 1.91 -6.68
CA LEU A 200 3.02 1.67 -7.40
C LEU A 200 3.65 2.99 -7.87
N SER A 201 2.85 3.93 -8.36
CA SER A 201 3.29 5.28 -8.71
C SER A 201 3.90 6.00 -7.52
N GLY A 202 3.29 5.85 -6.33
CA GLY A 202 3.81 6.39 -5.08
C GLY A 202 5.15 5.78 -4.65
N VAL A 203 5.33 4.46 -4.83
CA VAL A 203 6.62 3.78 -4.60
C VAL A 203 7.70 4.35 -5.52
N ARG A 204 7.41 4.49 -6.81
CA ARG A 204 8.33 5.08 -7.78
C ARG A 204 8.69 6.53 -7.43
N LEU A 205 7.70 7.31 -6.98
CA LEU A 205 7.95 8.68 -6.49
C LEU A 205 8.89 8.68 -5.28
N TYR A 206 8.71 7.76 -4.31
CA TYR A 206 9.60 7.62 -3.15
C TYR A 206 11.03 7.28 -3.59
N LEU A 207 11.20 6.25 -4.39
CA LEU A 207 12.52 5.80 -4.85
C LEU A 207 13.28 6.89 -5.62
N SER A 208 12.62 7.58 -6.54
CA SER A 208 13.21 8.68 -7.30
C SER A 208 13.45 9.92 -6.45
N GLY A 209 12.52 10.26 -5.57
CA GLY A 209 12.60 11.44 -4.71
C GLY A 209 13.69 11.39 -3.66
N GLU A 210 14.03 10.18 -3.18
CA GLU A 210 15.15 9.92 -2.25
C GLU A 210 16.45 9.54 -2.99
N ALA A 211 16.48 9.66 -4.33
CA ALA A 211 17.63 9.35 -5.18
C ALA A 211 18.21 7.94 -4.95
N ILE A 212 17.34 6.95 -4.77
CA ILE A 212 17.73 5.57 -4.45
C ILE A 212 18.00 4.76 -5.74
N GLY A 213 17.21 4.99 -6.80
CA GLY A 213 17.26 4.26 -8.05
C GLY A 213 15.87 3.88 -8.56
N GLY A 214 15.80 3.20 -9.71
CA GLY A 214 14.55 2.67 -10.25
C GLY A 214 14.12 1.38 -9.57
N LEU A 215 12.82 1.08 -9.55
CA LEU A 215 12.30 -0.16 -8.98
C LEU A 215 12.85 -1.37 -9.73
N GLU A 216 12.98 -1.27 -11.04
CA GLU A 216 13.51 -2.31 -11.91
C GLU A 216 15.01 -2.59 -11.65
N GLU A 217 15.79 -1.55 -11.32
CA GLU A 217 17.21 -1.66 -10.96
C GLU A 217 17.38 -2.33 -9.59
N LEU A 218 16.39 -2.20 -8.71
CA LEU A 218 16.37 -2.73 -7.35
C LEU A 218 15.60 -4.04 -7.23
N ALA A 219 15.22 -4.67 -8.34
CA ALA A 219 14.32 -5.84 -8.37
C ALA A 219 14.74 -6.94 -7.37
N GLU A 220 16.04 -7.30 -7.36
CA GLU A 220 16.61 -8.34 -6.48
C GLU A 220 16.91 -7.86 -5.04
N GLN A 221 16.54 -6.62 -4.71
CA GLN A 221 16.80 -5.99 -3.42
C GLN A 221 15.53 -5.47 -2.76
N THR A 222 14.40 -5.64 -3.42
CA THR A 222 13.10 -5.14 -2.96
C THR A 222 12.08 -6.26 -2.88
N ILE A 223 11.21 -6.18 -1.89
CA ILE A 223 10.05 -7.05 -1.75
C ILE A 223 8.83 -6.20 -1.34
N PHE A 224 7.66 -6.58 -1.84
CA PHE A 224 6.40 -5.99 -1.41
C PHE A 224 5.58 -6.99 -0.61
N MET A 225 4.89 -6.52 0.45
CA MET A 225 3.93 -7.30 1.24
C MET A 225 2.57 -6.61 1.27
N GLY A 226 1.50 -7.39 1.05
CA GLY A 226 0.12 -6.90 1.07
C GLY A 226 -0.90 -8.01 1.25
N ASP A 227 -2.18 -7.66 1.23
CA ASP A 227 -3.27 -8.57 1.60
C ASP A 227 -4.51 -8.52 0.70
N SER A 228 -4.64 -7.53 -0.17
CA SER A 228 -5.93 -7.22 -0.79
C SER A 228 -5.82 -6.76 -2.25
N PRO A 229 -6.95 -6.68 -3.00
CA PRO A 229 -6.94 -6.33 -4.42
C PRO A 229 -6.39 -4.94 -4.75
N ASN A 230 -6.39 -3.98 -3.80
CA ASN A 230 -5.78 -2.67 -4.01
C ASN A 230 -4.24 -2.74 -4.10
N ASP A 231 -3.64 -3.87 -3.70
CA ASP A 231 -2.20 -4.14 -3.79
C ASP A 231 -1.79 -4.80 -5.12
N GLU A 232 -2.74 -5.19 -5.95
CA GLU A 232 -2.46 -5.87 -7.22
C GLU A 232 -1.47 -5.10 -8.13
N PRO A 233 -1.51 -3.76 -8.24
CA PRO A 233 -0.49 -3.01 -8.97
C PRO A 233 0.93 -3.23 -8.44
N LEU A 234 1.07 -3.45 -7.12
CA LEU A 234 2.36 -3.73 -6.49
C LEU A 234 2.78 -5.20 -6.71
N PHE A 235 1.85 -6.16 -6.66
CA PHE A 235 2.14 -7.55 -7.04
C PHE A 235 2.58 -7.66 -8.50
N ALA A 236 2.04 -6.82 -9.38
CA ALA A 236 2.44 -6.74 -10.78
C ALA A 236 3.78 -6.04 -10.99
N GLY A 237 4.06 -5.00 -10.21
CA GLY A 237 5.21 -4.11 -10.41
C GLY A 237 6.49 -4.56 -9.71
N PHE A 238 6.40 -5.37 -8.65
CA PHE A 238 7.56 -5.91 -7.94
C PHE A 238 7.97 -7.27 -8.50
N ALA A 239 9.28 -7.49 -8.60
CA ALA A 239 9.83 -8.80 -8.97
C ALA A 239 9.54 -9.85 -7.90
N HIS A 240 9.52 -9.42 -6.63
CA HIS A 240 9.24 -10.28 -5.48
C HIS A 240 8.13 -9.70 -4.62
N SER A 241 7.17 -10.53 -4.26
CA SER A 241 6.05 -10.13 -3.41
C SER A 241 5.59 -11.28 -2.52
N ILE A 242 5.14 -10.93 -1.32
CA ILE A 242 4.53 -11.84 -0.36
C ILE A 242 3.11 -11.32 -0.09
N ALA A 243 2.13 -12.20 -0.08
CA ALA A 243 0.83 -11.85 0.50
C ALA A 243 0.64 -12.53 1.85
N VAL A 244 -0.05 -11.86 2.77
CA VAL A 244 -0.49 -12.48 4.01
C VAL A 244 -1.77 -13.30 3.79
N GLY A 245 -2.03 -14.27 4.68
CA GLY A 245 -3.00 -15.35 4.45
C GLY A 245 -4.42 -14.92 4.08
N ASN A 246 -4.90 -13.79 4.59
CA ASN A 246 -6.24 -13.26 4.29
C ASN A 246 -6.47 -12.88 2.81
N ILE A 247 -5.40 -12.77 1.98
CA ILE A 247 -5.52 -12.61 0.52
C ILE A 247 -6.24 -13.80 -0.14
N ARG A 248 -6.23 -14.99 0.48
CA ARG A 248 -6.75 -16.24 -0.13
C ARG A 248 -8.15 -16.09 -0.70
N ARG A 249 -9.01 -15.33 -0.04
CA ARG A 249 -10.39 -15.06 -0.48
C ARG A 249 -10.46 -14.26 -1.79
N PHE A 250 -9.40 -13.53 -2.13
CA PHE A 250 -9.33 -12.67 -3.31
C PHE A 250 -8.55 -13.26 -4.48
N LEU A 251 -7.69 -14.28 -4.24
CA LEU A 251 -6.84 -14.87 -5.28
C LEU A 251 -7.58 -15.23 -6.58
N PRO A 252 -8.82 -15.79 -6.55
CA PRO A 252 -9.53 -16.13 -7.79
C PRO A 252 -9.87 -14.93 -8.68
N GLY A 253 -9.92 -13.72 -8.11
CA GLY A 253 -10.26 -12.48 -8.83
C GLY A 253 -9.06 -11.64 -9.25
N LEU A 254 -7.83 -12.00 -8.80
CA LEU A 254 -6.62 -11.27 -9.14
C LEU A 254 -6.07 -11.70 -10.50
N THR A 255 -5.65 -10.73 -11.28
CA THR A 255 -4.92 -10.97 -12.55
C THR A 255 -3.43 -11.22 -12.28
N HIS A 256 -2.86 -10.50 -11.30
CA HIS A 256 -1.46 -10.61 -10.89
C HIS A 256 -1.39 -11.16 -9.46
N LEU A 257 -0.92 -12.39 -9.34
CA LEU A 257 -0.78 -13.08 -8.06
C LEU A 257 0.52 -12.68 -7.37
N PRO A 258 0.54 -12.64 -6.01
CA PRO A 258 1.78 -12.54 -5.25
C PRO A 258 2.67 -13.76 -5.53
N GLU A 259 3.99 -13.61 -5.38
CA GLU A 259 4.95 -14.72 -5.59
C GLU A 259 4.88 -15.71 -4.42
N PHE A 260 4.80 -15.22 -3.18
CA PHE A 260 4.74 -16.03 -1.97
C PHE A 260 3.50 -15.74 -1.14
N LEU A 261 3.13 -16.70 -0.28
CA LEU A 261 1.97 -16.61 0.60
C LEU A 261 2.33 -17.13 2.00
N THR A 262 1.94 -16.38 3.04
CA THR A 262 2.06 -16.82 4.43
C THR A 262 0.94 -17.78 4.82
N GLU A 263 1.16 -18.58 5.86
CA GLU A 263 0.09 -19.36 6.49
C GLU A 263 -0.79 -18.47 7.37
N GLY A 264 -0.17 -17.60 8.15
CA GLY A 264 -0.83 -16.64 9.02
C GLY A 264 -1.53 -15.53 8.26
N ASP A 265 -2.64 -15.04 8.81
CA ASP A 265 -3.38 -13.89 8.32
C ASP A 265 -2.83 -12.59 8.92
N SER A 266 -3.00 -11.48 8.23
CA SER A 266 -2.77 -10.13 8.74
C SER A 266 -1.41 -9.96 9.46
N ALA A 267 -1.37 -9.36 10.64
CA ALA A 267 -0.16 -9.12 11.44
C ALA A 267 0.63 -10.41 11.77
N GLU A 268 -0.04 -11.54 11.93
CA GLU A 268 0.63 -12.82 12.17
C GLU A 268 1.35 -13.30 10.91
N GLY A 269 0.74 -13.16 9.73
CA GLY A 269 1.37 -13.42 8.44
C GLY A 269 2.56 -12.51 8.18
N PHE A 270 2.45 -11.22 8.53
CA PHE A 270 3.58 -10.29 8.45
C PHE A 270 4.75 -10.74 9.34
N ARG A 271 4.47 -11.11 10.61
CA ARG A 271 5.48 -11.62 11.54
C ARG A 271 6.15 -12.88 10.98
N GLU A 272 5.36 -13.83 10.48
CA GLU A 272 5.85 -15.06 9.85
C GLU A 272 6.84 -14.76 8.71
N ALA A 273 6.47 -13.86 7.80
CA ALA A 273 7.33 -13.46 6.69
C ALA A 273 8.61 -12.74 7.16
N ALA A 274 8.49 -11.84 8.14
CA ALA A 274 9.63 -11.16 8.73
C ALA A 274 10.63 -12.15 9.38
N ASP A 275 10.12 -13.11 10.15
CA ASP A 275 10.92 -14.16 10.77
C ASP A 275 11.64 -15.04 9.71
N ALA A 276 10.92 -15.41 8.63
CA ALA A 276 11.47 -16.16 7.52
C ALA A 276 12.60 -15.41 6.79
N ILE A 277 12.42 -14.11 6.56
CA ILE A 277 13.43 -13.23 5.95
C ILE A 277 14.66 -13.13 6.86
N LEU A 278 14.47 -12.85 8.15
CA LEU A 278 15.56 -12.68 9.11
C LEU A 278 16.36 -13.97 9.33
N ALA A 279 15.69 -15.11 9.45
CA ALA A 279 16.35 -16.41 9.58
C ALA A 279 17.23 -16.75 8.37
N ARG A 280 16.82 -16.37 7.17
CA ARG A 280 17.57 -16.62 5.92
C ARG A 280 18.62 -15.57 5.63
N ARG A 281 18.49 -14.37 6.16
CA ARG A 281 19.48 -13.29 5.97
C ARG A 281 20.81 -13.58 6.67
N GLY A 282 20.73 -14.25 7.82
CA GLY A 282 21.89 -14.45 8.70
C GLY A 282 22.22 -13.20 9.53
N PRO A 283 23.24 -13.25 10.39
CA PRO A 283 23.66 -12.11 11.19
C PRO A 283 24.14 -10.96 10.27
N PRO A 284 24.01 -9.69 10.71
CA PRO A 284 24.58 -8.54 9.99
C PRO A 284 26.09 -8.77 9.81
N GLN A 285 26.59 -8.54 8.60
CA GLN A 285 28.02 -8.58 8.29
C GLN A 285 28.72 -7.31 8.80
#